data_8abc8fee2d23a4a913be69359df806d5
#
_entry.id   8abc8fee2d23a4a913be69359df806d5
#
_cell.length_a   1.000
_cell.length_b   1.000
_cell.length_c   1.000
_cell.angle_alpha   90.00
_cell.angle_beta   90.00
_cell.angle_gamma   90.00
#
_symmetry.space_group_name_H-M   'P 1'
#
loop_
_entity.id
_entity.type
_entity.pdbx_description
1 polymer ?
#
loop_
_entity_poly.entity_id
_entity_poly.type
_entity_poly.pdbx_seq_one_letter_code
_entity_poly.pdbx_strand_id
1 'polypeptide(L)' 'MIINEITIETEVDNYAALGLYESFGFVRTKMYINYYFNANNAYKLKLFNYNNDNENIES' A
#
# COMPACT_ATOMS: atom_id res chain seq x y z
N MET A 1 5.98 -8.53 -14.39
CA MET A 1 6.66 -7.22 -14.37
C MET A 1 5.74 -6.15 -13.80
N ILE A 2 6.26 -5.30 -12.95
CA ILE A 2 5.49 -4.21 -12.39
C ILE A 2 5.31 -3.15 -13.45
N ILE A 3 4.03 -2.82 -13.74
CA ILE A 3 3.74 -1.76 -14.70
C ILE A 3 3.74 -0.41 -14.00
N ASN A 4 3.11 -0.36 -12.85
CA ASN A 4 3.10 0.88 -12.07
C ASN A 4 2.83 0.53 -10.63
N GLU A 5 2.93 1.53 -9.78
CA GLU A 5 2.60 1.35 -8.37
C GLU A 5 1.93 2.61 -7.87
N ILE A 6 1.06 2.43 -6.89
CA ILE A 6 0.37 3.51 -6.21
C ILE A 6 0.88 3.51 -4.79
N THR A 7 1.29 4.68 -4.30
CA THR A 7 1.82 4.80 -2.96
C THR A 7 0.94 5.76 -2.16
N ILE A 8 0.60 5.35 -0.95
CA ILE A 8 -0.16 6.20 -0.03
C ILE A 8 0.46 6.10 1.35
N GLU A 9 0.17 7.08 2.20
CA GLU A 9 0.58 7.04 3.60
C GLU A 9 -0.66 7.15 4.46
N THR A 10 -0.65 6.40 5.58
CA THR A 10 -1.80 6.35 6.48
C THR A 10 -1.28 6.25 7.91
N GLU A 11 -1.85 7.03 8.82
CA GLU A 11 -1.44 6.96 10.21
C GLU A 11 -1.66 5.57 10.77
N VAL A 12 -0.76 5.15 11.66
CA VAL A 12 -0.76 3.76 12.12
C VAL A 12 -2.01 3.41 12.91
N ASP A 13 -2.68 4.38 13.51
CA ASP A 13 -3.88 4.10 14.28
C ASP A 13 -5.17 4.32 13.46
N ASN A 14 -5.05 4.60 12.21
CA ASN A 14 -6.22 4.73 11.35
C ASN A 14 -6.59 3.33 10.83
N TYR A 15 -7.14 2.53 11.73
CA TYR A 15 -7.38 1.12 11.43
C TYR A 15 -8.39 0.93 10.31
N ALA A 16 -9.39 1.80 10.25
CA ALA A 16 -10.39 1.68 9.21
C ALA A 16 -9.77 1.86 7.83
N ALA A 17 -8.92 2.89 7.69
CA ALA A 17 -8.28 3.13 6.41
C ALA A 17 -7.31 2.02 6.05
N LEU A 18 -6.54 1.55 7.05
CA LEU A 18 -5.59 0.47 6.79
C LEU A 18 -6.31 -0.77 6.31
N GLY A 19 -7.40 -1.13 6.97
CA GLY A 19 -8.16 -2.30 6.57
C GLY A 19 -8.73 -2.15 5.17
N LEU A 20 -9.23 -0.95 4.86
CA LEU A 20 -9.78 -0.70 3.55
C LEU A 20 -8.74 -0.84 2.46
N TYR A 21 -7.59 -0.18 2.66
CA TYR A 21 -6.55 -0.23 1.63
C TYR A 21 -6.00 -1.63 1.48
N GLU A 22 -5.83 -2.34 2.57
CA GLU A 22 -5.31 -3.70 2.47
C GLU A 22 -6.30 -4.62 1.79
N SER A 23 -7.60 -4.34 1.95
CA SER A 23 -8.59 -5.15 1.24
C SER A 23 -8.54 -4.92 -0.27
N PHE A 24 -8.00 -3.79 -0.71
CA PHE A 24 -7.80 -3.53 -2.13
C PHE A 24 -6.51 -4.13 -2.66
N GLY A 25 -5.66 -4.66 -1.78
CA GLY A 25 -4.42 -5.25 -2.21
C GLY A 25 -3.18 -4.44 -1.89
N PHE A 26 -3.33 -3.31 -1.20
CA PHE A 26 -2.18 -2.55 -0.77
C PHE A 26 -1.41 -3.34 0.29
N VAL A 27 -0.10 -3.21 0.28
CA VAL A 27 0.77 -3.86 1.27
C VAL A 27 1.55 -2.79 2.01
N ARG A 28 1.80 -3.02 3.29
CA ARG A 28 2.60 -2.11 4.10
C ARG A 28 4.05 -2.35 3.77
N THR A 29 4.75 -1.30 3.37
CA THR A 29 6.14 -1.44 2.95
C THR A 29 7.12 -0.77 3.89
N LYS A 30 6.67 0.26 4.63
CA LYS A 30 7.58 1.01 5.48
C LYS A 30 6.77 1.73 6.55
N MET A 31 7.38 1.98 7.69
CA MET A 31 6.77 2.79 8.73
C MET A 31 7.64 4.01 8.95
N TYR A 32 6.99 5.16 9.03
CA TYR A 32 7.64 6.41 9.33
C TYR A 32 7.33 6.78 10.77
N ILE A 33 8.36 7.06 11.54
CA ILE A 33 8.21 7.44 12.95
C ILE A 33 7.97 8.94 12.99
N ASN A 34 6.86 9.35 13.63
CA ASN A 34 6.52 10.78 13.76
C ASN A 34 6.53 11.45 12.40
N TYR A 35 5.85 10.80 11.46
CA TYR A 35 5.87 11.23 10.07
C TYR A 35 5.42 12.67 9.92
N TYR A 36 4.35 13.03 10.62
CA TYR A 36 3.86 14.40 10.59
C TYR A 36 4.33 15.13 11.82
N PHE A 37 4.52 16.42 11.67
CA PHE A 37 4.85 17.25 12.81
C PHE A 37 3.74 17.13 13.84
N ASN A 38 4.07 16.73 15.05
CA ASN A 38 3.13 16.54 16.15
C ASN A 38 2.14 15.41 15.88
N ALA A 39 2.50 14.45 15.08
CA ALA A 39 1.54 13.43 14.69
C ALA A 39 2.06 12.06 15.00
N ASN A 40 1.19 11.08 14.77
CA ASN A 40 1.50 9.69 14.96
C ASN A 40 2.43 9.19 13.87
N ASN A 41 2.95 7.99 14.09
CA ASN A 41 3.67 7.29 13.06
C ASN A 41 2.72 6.99 11.89
N ALA A 42 3.29 6.70 10.76
CA ALA A 42 2.51 6.41 9.57
C ALA A 42 3.11 5.26 8.80
N TYR A 43 2.26 4.49 8.14
CA TYR A 43 2.70 3.45 7.23
C TYR A 43 2.68 3.97 5.81
N LYS A 44 3.66 3.52 5.03
CA LYS A 44 3.62 3.66 3.59
C LYS A 44 3.06 2.35 3.05
N LEU A 45 2.03 2.46 2.21
CA LEU A 45 1.43 1.29 1.58
C LEU A 45 1.55 1.44 0.08
N LYS A 46 1.72 0.31 -0.58
CA LYS A 46 1.86 0.32 -2.03
C LYS A 46 0.95 -0.72 -2.64
N LEU A 47 0.38 -0.35 -3.76
CA LEU A 47 -0.37 -1.27 -4.60
C LEU A 47 0.40 -1.42 -5.89
N PHE A 48 0.73 -2.66 -6.23
CA PHE A 48 1.51 -2.94 -7.42
C PHE A 48 0.60 -3.45 -8.50
N ASN A 49 0.76 -2.91 -9.68
CA ASN A 49 -0.01 -3.34 -10.84
C ASN A 49 0.94 -4.05 -11.79
N TYR A 50 0.71 -5.34 -11.96
CA TYR A 50 1.63 -6.17 -12.72
C TYR A 50 1.11 -6.39 -14.12
N ASN A 51 2.06 -6.63 -15.01
CA ASN A 51 1.74 -7.10 -16.34
C ASN A 51 1.50 -8.60 -16.27
N ASN A 52 0.30 -9.02 -16.63
CA ASN A 52 -0.10 -10.40 -16.49
C ASN A 52 -0.11 -11.15 -17.80
N ASP A 53 0.75 -10.76 -18.70
CA ASP A 53 0.78 -11.40 -20.00
C ASP A 53 0.88 -12.90 -19.89
N ASN A 54 1.71 -13.36 -19.01
CA ASN A 54 1.90 -14.80 -18.88
C ASN A 54 0.71 -15.50 -18.33
N GLU A 55 -0.04 -14.84 -17.53
CA GLU A 55 -1.17 -15.46 -16.90
C GLU A 55 -2.28 -15.68 -17.86
N ASN A 56 -2.38 -14.83 -18.84
CA ASN A 56 -3.41 -14.99 -19.83
C ASN A 56 -3.29 -16.31 -20.57
N ILE A 57 -2.10 -16.80 -20.67
CA ILE A 57 -1.87 -17.99 -21.41
C ILE A 57 -2.42 -19.19 -20.70
N GLU A 58 -2.40 -19.15 -19.40
CA GLU A 58 -2.77 -20.29 -18.63
C GLU A 58 -4.20 -20.39 -18.32
N SER A 59 -4.89 -19.32 -18.37
CA SER A 59 -6.27 -19.34 -17.94
C SER A 59 -7.17 -19.91 -18.99
#